data_a364c7203d3b7bab4b9dff3f2d0d66e3
#
_entry.id   a364c7203d3b7bab4b9dff3f2d0d66e3
#
_cell.length_a   1.000
_cell.length_b   1.000
_cell.length_c   1.000
_cell.angle_alpha   90.00
_cell.angle_beta   90.00
_cell.angle_gamma   90.00
#
_symmetry.space_group_name_H-M   'P 1'
#
loop_
_entity.id
_entity.type
_entity.pdbx_description
1 polymer ?
#
loop_
_entity_poly.entity_id
_entity_poly.type
_entity_poly.pdbx_seq_one_letter_code
_entity_poly.pdbx_strand_id
1 'polypeptide(L)'
;MPLPAQVRILMSQHIGAPAKALVKKGDEVFVGTKIGEAGGFVSANIHSSVSGTVAAVEPFRLSNGRMCDSVVIKTDGKQTVDPAVKAPEVTDKASFLKAVRECGLVGLGGAGFPTDVKLQPKQQVDTLLINASECEVWLTSDTQEMLNCSDDIIRGIKAVLQYTGIPKCVIGIENNKPE
;
A
#
# COMPACT_ATOMS: atom_id res chain seq x y z
N MET A 1 -11.62 -2.37 -15.58
CA MET A 1 -11.26 -1.06 -16.21
C MET A 1 -10.21 -1.32 -17.29
N PRO A 2 -10.32 -0.76 -18.50
CA PRO A 2 -9.28 -0.93 -19.53
C PRO A 2 -7.97 -0.28 -19.06
N LEU A 3 -6.84 -0.84 -19.49
CA LEU A 3 -5.53 -0.31 -19.17
C LEU A 3 -5.35 1.06 -19.85
N PRO A 4 -5.02 2.13 -19.12
CA PRO A 4 -4.81 3.44 -19.71
C PRO A 4 -3.50 3.48 -20.49
N ALA A 5 -3.40 4.35 -21.51
CA ALA A 5 -2.18 4.54 -22.29
C ALA A 5 -1.04 5.17 -21.46
N GLN A 6 -1.40 5.87 -20.38
CA GLN A 6 -0.46 6.55 -19.48
C GLN A 6 -1.03 6.60 -18.06
N VAL A 7 -0.16 6.44 -17.06
CA VAL A 7 -0.48 6.67 -15.65
C VAL A 7 0.45 7.72 -15.06
N ARG A 8 -0.04 8.39 -14.01
CA ARG A 8 0.76 9.29 -13.17
C ARG A 8 0.73 8.76 -11.73
N ILE A 9 1.87 8.40 -11.20
CA ILE A 9 2.02 7.89 -9.84
C ILE A 9 2.65 8.99 -8.98
N LEU A 10 1.92 9.43 -7.96
CA LEU A 10 2.37 10.49 -7.07
C LEU A 10 3.36 9.96 -6.04
N MET A 11 4.37 10.74 -5.69
CA MET A 11 5.32 10.39 -4.62
C MET A 11 4.78 10.72 -3.22
N SER A 12 3.56 11.21 -3.11
CA SER A 12 2.84 11.48 -1.85
C SER A 12 1.47 10.79 -1.89
N GLN A 13 1.44 9.49 -1.61
CA GLN A 13 0.22 8.67 -1.53
C GLN A 13 -0.12 8.27 -0.09
N HIS A 14 0.64 8.77 0.89
CA HIS A 14 0.52 8.44 2.30
C HIS A 14 0.82 9.67 3.16
N ILE A 15 0.44 9.64 4.42
CA ILE A 15 0.80 10.68 5.39
C ILE A 15 2.30 10.62 5.70
N GLY A 16 2.85 11.75 6.13
CA GLY A 16 4.26 11.89 6.50
C GLY A 16 5.13 12.42 5.36
N ALA A 17 6.39 12.02 5.32
CA ALA A 17 7.33 12.49 4.31
C ALA A 17 7.03 11.86 2.94
N PRO A 18 6.96 12.62 1.85
CA PRO A 18 6.83 12.06 0.51
C PRO A 18 7.97 11.07 0.20
N ALA A 19 7.67 10.07 -0.63
CA ALA A 19 8.70 9.21 -1.18
C ALA A 19 9.61 9.99 -2.15
N LYS A 20 10.83 9.53 -2.31
CA LYS A 20 11.79 10.07 -3.30
C LYS A 20 11.76 9.20 -4.54
N ALA A 21 11.58 9.80 -5.72
CA ALA A 21 11.63 9.06 -6.97
C ALA A 21 13.01 8.41 -7.18
N LEU A 22 13.01 7.14 -7.53
CA LEU A 22 14.20 6.34 -7.82
C LEU A 22 14.47 6.22 -9.31
N VAL A 23 13.52 6.60 -10.14
CA VAL A 23 13.54 6.44 -11.61
C VAL A 23 13.64 7.80 -12.29
N LYS A 24 14.09 7.80 -13.54
CA LYS A 24 14.20 8.97 -14.41
C LYS A 24 13.55 8.71 -15.75
N LYS A 25 13.35 9.77 -16.54
CA LYS A 25 12.84 9.68 -17.90
C LYS A 25 13.66 8.70 -18.75
N GLY A 26 12.97 7.78 -19.41
CA GLY A 26 13.54 6.75 -20.27
C GLY A 26 13.75 5.40 -19.59
N ASP A 27 13.66 5.32 -18.27
CA ASP A 27 13.79 4.04 -17.55
C ASP A 27 12.59 3.13 -17.89
N GLU A 28 12.87 1.85 -18.06
CA GLU A 28 11.85 0.82 -18.19
C GLU A 28 11.44 0.35 -16.80
N VAL A 29 10.13 0.19 -16.59
CA VAL A 29 9.54 -0.27 -15.33
C VAL A 29 8.51 -1.36 -15.60
N PHE A 30 8.32 -2.22 -14.60
CA PHE A 30 7.39 -3.33 -14.62
C PHE A 30 6.39 -3.21 -13.45
N VAL A 31 5.33 -4.00 -13.48
CA VAL A 31 4.40 -4.07 -12.33
C VAL A 31 5.17 -4.55 -11.10
N GLY A 32 5.16 -3.78 -10.04
CA GLY A 32 5.89 -4.06 -8.80
C GLY A 32 7.29 -3.46 -8.72
N THR A 33 7.83 -2.88 -9.79
CA THR A 33 9.12 -2.15 -9.73
C THR A 33 9.03 -1.01 -8.71
N LYS A 34 9.94 -0.96 -7.75
CA LYS A 34 10.03 0.12 -6.78
C LYS A 34 10.49 1.41 -7.48
N ILE A 35 9.59 2.37 -7.61
CA ILE A 35 9.81 3.66 -8.28
C ILE A 35 9.97 4.83 -7.31
N GLY A 36 9.63 4.63 -6.03
CA GLY A 36 9.78 5.62 -4.98
C GLY A 36 10.26 4.98 -3.68
N GLU A 37 11.21 5.62 -3.03
CA GLU A 37 11.75 5.19 -1.73
C GLU A 37 11.21 6.06 -0.60
N ALA A 38 10.86 5.44 0.51
CA ALA A 38 10.36 6.13 1.69
C ALA A 38 11.30 7.25 2.14
N GLY A 39 10.78 8.47 2.24
CA GLY A 39 11.56 9.68 2.55
C GLY A 39 11.83 9.93 4.04
N GLY A 40 11.30 9.09 4.94
CA GLY A 40 11.42 9.26 6.38
C GLY A 40 10.88 8.09 7.19
N PHE A 41 10.76 8.26 8.51
CA PHE A 41 10.21 7.23 9.39
C PHE A 41 8.73 6.97 9.08
N VAL A 42 7.90 8.02 9.08
CA VAL A 42 6.51 7.96 8.60
C VAL A 42 6.54 8.23 7.10
N SER A 43 6.65 7.20 6.31
CA SER A 43 6.71 7.19 4.86
C SER A 43 6.61 5.75 4.36
N ALA A 44 6.31 5.54 3.08
CA ALA A 44 6.25 4.21 2.48
C ALA A 44 6.90 4.19 1.10
N ASN A 45 7.38 3.03 0.68
CA ASN A 45 7.85 2.81 -0.68
C ASN A 45 6.68 2.84 -1.67
N ILE A 46 6.94 3.26 -2.89
CA ILE A 46 5.95 3.33 -3.97
C ILE A 46 6.43 2.45 -5.13
N HIS A 47 5.52 1.65 -5.64
CA HIS A 47 5.77 0.69 -6.71
C HIS A 47 4.95 1.04 -7.95
N SER A 48 5.44 0.66 -9.12
CA SER A 48 4.70 0.82 -10.36
C SER A 48 3.52 -0.16 -10.41
N SER A 49 2.35 0.34 -10.76
CA SER A 49 1.15 -0.46 -11.03
C SER A 49 1.04 -0.94 -12.47
N VAL A 50 1.97 -0.54 -13.32
CA VAL A 50 1.96 -0.85 -14.75
C VAL A 50 3.36 -1.18 -15.25
N SER A 51 3.46 -1.90 -16.38
CA SER A 51 4.70 -2.00 -17.16
C SER A 51 4.74 -0.95 -18.28
N GLY A 52 5.95 -0.46 -18.57
CA GLY A 52 6.17 0.54 -19.60
C GLY A 52 7.42 1.37 -19.40
N THR A 53 7.43 2.57 -19.98
CA THR A 53 8.59 3.48 -19.93
C THR A 53 8.24 4.77 -19.19
N VAL A 54 9.13 5.21 -18.31
CA VAL A 54 9.02 6.50 -17.61
C VAL A 54 9.11 7.64 -18.64
N ALA A 55 8.01 8.35 -18.83
CA ALA A 55 7.93 9.49 -19.74
C ALA A 55 8.48 10.77 -19.11
N ALA A 56 8.24 10.97 -17.81
CA ALA A 56 8.72 12.12 -17.05
C ALA A 56 8.74 11.82 -15.55
N VAL A 57 9.60 12.54 -14.82
CA VAL A 57 9.52 12.74 -13.38
C VAL A 57 9.39 14.24 -13.18
N GLU A 58 8.25 14.69 -12.69
CA GLU A 58 7.90 16.11 -12.67
C GLU A 58 6.97 16.46 -11.52
N PRO A 59 7.00 17.71 -11.02
CA PRO A 59 6.07 18.16 -10.01
C PRO A 59 4.63 18.18 -10.53
N PHE A 60 3.71 17.77 -9.67
CA PHE A 60 2.27 17.77 -9.94
C PHE A 60 1.52 18.47 -8.80
N ARG A 61 0.51 19.25 -9.14
CA ARG A 61 -0.31 19.96 -8.17
C ARG A 61 -1.43 19.06 -7.65
N LEU A 62 -1.42 18.80 -6.36
CA LEU A 62 -2.45 18.02 -5.67
C LEU A 62 -3.75 18.83 -5.53
N SER A 63 -4.87 18.13 -5.23
CA SER A 63 -6.19 18.75 -5.00
C SER A 63 -6.19 19.80 -3.87
N ASN A 64 -5.33 19.63 -2.87
CA ASN A 64 -5.15 20.59 -1.78
C ASN A 64 -4.23 21.78 -2.12
N GLY A 65 -3.81 21.91 -3.39
CA GLY A 65 -2.94 22.97 -3.91
C GLY A 65 -1.44 22.78 -3.67
N ARG A 66 -1.02 21.76 -2.94
CA ARG A 66 0.41 21.47 -2.69
C ARG A 66 1.05 20.82 -3.92
N MET A 67 2.35 21.07 -4.10
CA MET A 67 3.15 20.39 -5.13
C MET A 67 3.73 19.10 -4.58
N CYS A 68 3.74 18.07 -5.42
CA CYS A 68 4.32 16.77 -5.13
C CYS A 68 5.01 16.25 -6.38
N ASP A 69 6.16 15.59 -6.25
CA ASP A 69 6.78 14.88 -7.36
C ASP A 69 5.90 13.72 -7.82
N SER A 70 5.91 13.47 -9.10
CA SER A 70 5.18 12.38 -9.73
C SER A 70 6.00 11.69 -10.81
N VAL A 71 5.80 10.40 -10.95
CA VAL A 71 6.36 9.59 -12.03
C VAL A 71 5.27 9.35 -13.08
N VAL A 72 5.50 9.77 -14.29
CA VAL A 72 4.60 9.57 -15.44
C VAL A 72 5.11 8.38 -16.24
N ILE A 73 4.29 7.36 -16.44
CA ILE A 73 4.65 6.14 -17.14
C ILE A 73 3.74 5.99 -18.35
N LYS A 74 4.33 5.86 -19.54
CA LYS A 74 3.64 5.44 -20.76
C LYS A 74 3.57 3.91 -20.74
N THR A 75 2.38 3.36 -20.69
CA THR A 75 2.18 1.91 -20.56
C THR A 75 2.49 1.19 -21.86
N ASP A 76 2.99 -0.03 -21.77
CA ASP A 76 3.26 -0.90 -22.92
C ASP A 76 2.09 -1.86 -23.24
N GLY A 77 1.03 -1.83 -22.43
CA GLY A 77 -0.16 -2.68 -22.57
C GLY A 77 0.02 -4.14 -22.14
N LYS A 78 1.21 -4.54 -21.66
CA LYS A 78 1.53 -5.96 -21.37
C LYS A 78 1.30 -6.33 -19.91
N GLN A 79 1.39 -5.37 -18.97
CA GLN A 79 1.32 -5.61 -17.52
C GLN A 79 2.31 -6.69 -17.03
N THR A 80 3.52 -6.67 -17.59
CA THR A 80 4.59 -7.59 -17.20
C THR A 80 4.99 -7.31 -15.75
N VAL A 81 4.99 -8.34 -14.92
CA VAL A 81 5.46 -8.26 -13.53
C VAL A 81 6.98 -8.21 -13.50
N ASP A 82 7.53 -7.39 -12.60
CA ASP A 82 8.98 -7.27 -12.42
C ASP A 82 9.55 -8.62 -11.96
N PRO A 83 10.50 -9.23 -12.69
CA PRO A 83 11.10 -10.50 -12.31
C PRO A 83 11.87 -10.44 -10.98
N ALA A 84 12.18 -9.24 -10.49
CA ALA A 84 12.80 -9.05 -9.18
C ALA A 84 11.79 -9.14 -8.01
N VAL A 85 10.48 -9.08 -8.29
CA VAL A 85 9.45 -9.24 -7.26
C VAL A 85 9.43 -10.68 -6.77
N LYS A 86 9.75 -10.85 -5.49
CA LYS A 86 9.75 -12.15 -4.81
C LYS A 86 9.04 -12.03 -3.46
N ALA A 87 8.47 -13.13 -3.00
CA ALA A 87 7.93 -13.20 -1.66
C ALA A 87 9.06 -12.90 -0.64
N PRO A 88 8.84 -11.98 0.33
CA PRO A 88 9.85 -11.69 1.34
C PRO A 88 10.05 -12.88 2.27
N GLU A 89 11.30 -13.12 2.69
CA GLU A 89 11.60 -14.07 3.75
C GLU A 89 11.31 -13.43 5.10
N VAL A 90 10.36 -14.02 5.84
CA VAL A 90 9.90 -13.51 7.13
C VAL A 90 10.08 -14.60 8.17
N THR A 91 10.95 -14.35 9.16
CA THR A 91 11.27 -15.30 10.23
C THR A 91 10.92 -14.77 11.62
N ASP A 92 10.86 -13.46 11.79
CA ASP A 92 10.62 -12.79 13.06
C ASP A 92 9.90 -11.44 12.87
N LYS A 93 9.63 -10.73 13.97
CA LYS A 93 8.98 -9.41 13.94
C LYS A 93 9.77 -8.38 13.14
N ALA A 94 11.09 -8.38 13.23
CA ALA A 94 11.91 -7.36 12.56
C ALA A 94 11.87 -7.54 11.03
N SER A 95 12.04 -8.79 10.56
CA SER A 95 11.94 -9.14 9.14
C SER A 95 10.52 -8.93 8.61
N PHE A 96 9.47 -9.19 9.43
CA PHE A 96 8.09 -8.91 9.07
C PHE A 96 7.85 -7.41 8.84
N LEU A 97 8.24 -6.57 9.80
CA LEU A 97 8.10 -5.11 9.66
C LEU A 97 8.88 -4.56 8.47
N LYS A 98 10.10 -5.09 8.25
CA LYS A 98 10.88 -4.76 7.06
C LYS A 98 10.16 -5.14 5.77
N ALA A 99 9.59 -6.34 5.70
CA ALA A 99 8.83 -6.80 4.55
C ALA A 99 7.59 -5.90 4.28
N VAL A 100 6.82 -5.57 5.32
CA VAL A 100 5.67 -4.64 5.23
C VAL A 100 6.11 -3.29 4.66
N ARG A 101 7.24 -2.74 5.12
CA ARG A 101 7.80 -1.48 4.62
C ARG A 101 8.27 -1.59 3.17
N GLU A 102 9.02 -2.65 2.84
CA GLU A 102 9.53 -2.86 1.47
C GLU A 102 8.40 -3.07 0.46
N CYS A 103 7.32 -3.73 0.86
CA CYS A 103 6.12 -3.86 0.04
C CYS A 103 5.30 -2.57 -0.07
N GLY A 104 5.64 -1.50 0.66
CA GLY A 104 4.96 -0.21 0.59
C GLY A 104 3.53 -0.24 1.11
N LEU A 105 3.22 -1.10 2.09
CA LEU A 105 1.87 -1.26 2.62
C LEU A 105 1.46 -0.05 3.46
N VAL A 106 0.31 0.53 3.11
CA VAL A 106 -0.32 1.67 3.79
C VAL A 106 -1.80 1.40 4.02
N GLY A 107 -2.41 2.12 4.95
CA GLY A 107 -3.86 2.06 5.15
C GLY A 107 -4.61 2.67 3.97
N LEU A 108 -5.54 1.93 3.38
CA LEU A 108 -6.28 2.38 2.19
C LEU A 108 -7.58 3.12 2.51
N GLY A 109 -8.14 2.93 3.70
CA GLY A 109 -9.41 3.56 4.12
C GLY A 109 -9.27 4.96 4.74
N GLY A 110 -8.20 5.71 4.46
CA GLY A 110 -8.04 7.05 5.05
C GLY A 110 -6.75 7.75 4.63
N ALA A 111 -5.97 8.23 5.61
CA ALA A 111 -4.78 9.05 5.38
C ALA A 111 -3.58 8.31 4.77
N GLY A 112 -3.69 7.05 4.43
CA GLY A 112 -2.57 6.26 3.92
C GLY A 112 -1.46 6.10 4.97
N PHE A 113 -1.81 5.74 6.20
CA PHE A 113 -0.82 5.60 7.27
C PHE A 113 0.07 4.37 7.01
N PRO A 114 1.42 4.50 7.04
CA PRO A 114 2.34 3.37 6.81
C PRO A 114 2.10 2.24 7.81
N THR A 115 1.85 1.04 7.30
CA THR A 115 1.44 -0.12 8.12
C THR A 115 2.57 -0.63 9.00
N ASP A 116 3.82 -0.57 8.55
CA ASP A 116 4.99 -0.93 9.35
C ASP A 116 5.11 -0.05 10.60
N VAL A 117 4.83 1.25 10.49
CA VAL A 117 4.82 2.18 11.63
C VAL A 117 3.66 1.89 12.57
N LYS A 118 2.47 1.61 12.02
CA LYS A 118 1.28 1.24 12.79
C LYS A 118 1.51 0.00 13.66
N LEU A 119 2.24 -0.99 13.13
CA LEU A 119 2.54 -2.25 13.82
C LEU A 119 3.70 -2.16 14.83
N GLN A 120 4.21 -0.96 15.10
CA GLN A 120 5.24 -0.67 16.08
C GLN A 120 4.73 0.23 17.23
N PRO A 121 3.68 -0.17 17.96
CA PRO A 121 3.18 0.62 19.09
C PRO A 121 4.25 0.71 20.18
N LYS A 122 4.30 1.87 20.85
CA LYS A 122 5.23 2.09 22.00
C LYS A 122 4.83 1.31 23.25
N GLN A 123 3.55 0.99 23.36
CA GLN A 123 2.98 0.26 24.50
C GLN A 123 2.67 -1.18 24.10
N GLN A 124 2.56 -2.06 25.07
CA GLN A 124 2.09 -3.42 24.85
C GLN A 124 0.63 -3.38 24.41
N VAL A 125 0.33 -4.12 23.35
CA VAL A 125 -1.01 -4.26 22.76
C VAL A 125 -1.45 -5.71 22.93
N ASP A 126 -2.65 -5.92 23.41
CA ASP A 126 -3.26 -7.24 23.65
C ASP A 126 -4.32 -7.62 22.61
N THR A 127 -4.79 -6.67 21.84
CA THR A 127 -5.86 -6.88 20.86
C THR A 127 -5.58 -6.14 19.54
N LEU A 128 -5.64 -6.87 18.44
CA LEU A 128 -5.69 -6.31 17.08
C LEU A 128 -7.17 -6.06 16.74
N LEU A 129 -7.52 -4.81 16.48
CA LEU A 129 -8.86 -4.44 16.04
C LEU A 129 -8.84 -4.16 14.51
N ILE A 130 -9.60 -4.95 13.76
CA ILE A 130 -9.86 -4.70 12.34
C ILE A 130 -11.16 -3.91 12.25
N ASN A 131 -11.06 -2.71 11.72
CA ASN A 131 -12.23 -1.88 11.45
C ASN A 131 -12.75 -2.20 10.03
N ALA A 132 -13.87 -2.89 9.96
CA ALA A 132 -14.57 -3.24 8.74
C ALA A 132 -15.91 -2.50 8.63
N SER A 133 -16.05 -1.33 9.26
CA SER A 133 -17.22 -0.46 9.18
C SER A 133 -17.06 0.53 8.03
N GLU A 134 -18.09 0.66 7.21
CA GLU A 134 -18.15 1.60 6.09
C GLU A 134 -19.13 2.74 6.43
N CYS A 135 -18.58 3.87 6.89
CA CYS A 135 -19.40 4.99 7.38
C CYS A 135 -19.95 5.90 6.27
N GLU A 136 -19.44 5.80 5.04
CA GLU A 136 -19.84 6.67 3.94
C GLU A 136 -20.99 6.08 3.12
N VAL A 137 -21.95 6.93 2.79
CA VAL A 137 -23.12 6.55 1.96
C VAL A 137 -22.64 6.11 0.57
N TRP A 138 -23.14 4.96 0.11
CA TRP A 138 -22.82 4.33 -1.17
C TRP A 138 -21.41 3.71 -1.27
N LEU A 139 -20.60 3.77 -0.24
CA LEU A 139 -19.34 3.06 -0.21
C LEU A 139 -19.56 1.58 0.14
N THR A 140 -19.03 0.67 -0.68
CA THR A 140 -19.13 -0.78 -0.50
C THR A 140 -17.82 -1.51 -0.74
N SER A 141 -16.70 -0.77 -0.76
CA SER A 141 -15.38 -1.34 -1.06
C SER A 141 -14.95 -2.39 -0.04
N ASP A 142 -15.09 -2.09 1.25
CA ASP A 142 -14.67 -2.99 2.32
C ASP A 142 -15.58 -4.22 2.39
N THR A 143 -16.90 -4.04 2.18
CA THR A 143 -17.84 -5.15 2.07
C THR A 143 -17.49 -6.07 0.90
N GLN A 144 -17.19 -5.52 -0.28
CA GLN A 144 -16.80 -6.31 -1.44
C GLN A 144 -15.46 -7.03 -1.22
N GLU A 145 -14.52 -6.39 -0.57
CA GLU A 145 -13.23 -6.97 -0.20
C GLU A 145 -13.43 -8.15 0.77
N MET A 146 -14.25 -7.98 1.81
CA MET A 146 -14.56 -9.04 2.78
C MET A 146 -15.24 -10.24 2.13
N LEU A 147 -16.18 -10.02 1.22
CA LEU A 147 -16.91 -11.10 0.54
C LEU A 147 -16.05 -11.85 -0.49
N ASN A 148 -15.17 -11.15 -1.21
CA ASN A 148 -14.43 -11.73 -2.31
C ASN A 148 -13.00 -12.16 -1.94
N CYS A 149 -12.40 -11.58 -0.88
CA CYS A 149 -11.00 -11.78 -0.49
C CYS A 149 -10.86 -12.17 0.99
N SER A 150 -11.88 -12.78 1.60
CA SER A 150 -11.89 -13.17 3.03
C SER A 150 -10.69 -14.01 3.44
N ASP A 151 -10.26 -14.95 2.61
CA ASP A 151 -9.10 -15.80 2.89
C ASP A 151 -7.80 -14.98 2.97
N ASP A 152 -7.62 -13.99 2.13
CA ASP A 152 -6.44 -13.12 2.13
C ASP A 152 -6.45 -12.18 3.34
N ILE A 153 -7.62 -11.66 3.72
CA ILE A 153 -7.79 -10.88 4.96
C ILE A 153 -7.40 -11.72 6.18
N ILE A 154 -7.90 -12.96 6.27
CA ILE A 154 -7.57 -13.87 7.37
C ILE A 154 -6.08 -14.23 7.38
N ARG A 155 -5.45 -14.45 6.22
CA ARG A 155 -4.00 -14.66 6.11
C ARG A 155 -3.22 -13.45 6.62
N GLY A 156 -3.63 -12.24 6.25
CA GLY A 156 -3.03 -11.00 6.72
C GLY A 156 -3.14 -10.84 8.24
N ILE A 157 -4.33 -11.10 8.81
CA ILE A 157 -4.55 -11.06 10.26
C ILE A 157 -3.64 -12.08 10.96
N LYS A 158 -3.60 -13.33 10.48
CA LYS A 158 -2.75 -14.39 11.07
C LYS A 158 -1.27 -14.01 11.03
N ALA A 159 -0.80 -13.43 9.94
CA ALA A 159 0.59 -12.95 9.84
C ALA A 159 0.88 -11.85 10.87
N VAL A 160 -0.01 -10.86 11.02
CA VAL A 160 0.15 -9.82 12.03
C VAL A 160 0.20 -10.43 13.42
N LEU A 161 -0.74 -11.28 13.81
CA LEU A 161 -0.76 -11.92 15.13
C LEU A 161 0.51 -12.74 15.40
N GLN A 162 0.91 -13.55 14.42
CA GLN A 162 2.09 -14.42 14.52
C GLN A 162 3.38 -13.61 14.76
N TYR A 163 3.62 -12.58 13.98
CA TYR A 163 4.90 -11.86 14.02
C TYR A 163 4.93 -10.70 15.01
N THR A 164 3.78 -10.17 15.42
CA THR A 164 3.73 -9.12 16.46
C THR A 164 3.57 -9.68 17.86
N GLY A 165 3.10 -10.94 17.99
CA GLY A 165 2.81 -11.57 19.29
C GLY A 165 1.53 -11.08 19.94
N ILE A 166 0.65 -10.35 19.23
CA ILE A 166 -0.66 -9.92 19.73
C ILE A 166 -1.56 -11.14 19.84
N PRO A 167 -2.12 -11.45 21.04
CA PRO A 167 -2.81 -12.73 21.27
C PRO A 167 -4.24 -12.78 20.73
N LYS A 168 -4.87 -11.63 20.46
CA LYS A 168 -6.29 -11.55 20.13
C LYS A 168 -6.55 -10.66 18.95
N CYS A 169 -7.50 -11.04 18.10
CA CYS A 169 -8.06 -10.19 17.05
C CYS A 169 -9.58 -10.06 17.21
N VAL A 170 -10.10 -8.88 16.94
CA VAL A 170 -11.53 -8.58 16.85
C VAL A 170 -11.79 -7.85 15.55
N ILE A 171 -12.82 -8.26 14.82
CA ILE A 171 -13.28 -7.59 13.60
C ILE A 171 -14.61 -6.89 13.95
N GLY A 172 -14.65 -5.58 13.77
CA GLY A 172 -15.85 -4.77 13.93
C GLY A 172 -16.54 -4.60 12.58
N ILE A 173 -17.74 -5.16 12.44
CA ILE A 173 -18.57 -5.06 11.22
C ILE A 173 -19.91 -4.47 11.62
N GLU A 174 -20.52 -3.69 10.74
CA GLU A 174 -21.86 -3.12 10.95
C GLU A 174 -22.92 -4.23 10.95
N ASN A 175 -23.93 -4.09 11.82
CA ASN A 175 -25.01 -5.09 11.98
C ASN A 175 -26.02 -5.16 10.83
N ASN A 176 -25.91 -4.27 9.85
CA ASN A 176 -26.69 -4.26 8.62
C ASN A 176 -26.06 -5.11 7.49
N LYS A 177 -24.99 -5.85 7.79
CA LYS A 177 -24.23 -6.72 6.86
C LYS A 177 -24.18 -8.15 7.41
N PRO A 178 -25.30 -8.91 7.32
CA PRO A 178 -25.40 -10.24 7.93
C PRO A 178 -24.69 -11.35 7.14
N GLU A 179 -24.28 -11.12 5.87
CA GLU A 179 -23.54 -12.07 5.04
C GLU A 179 -22.13 -12.27 5.59
#